data_805fbd1d4b134d508b63c45ce96e51f6
#
_entry.id   805fbd1d4b134d508b63c45ce96e51f6
#
_cell.length_a   1.000
_cell.length_b   1.000
_cell.length_c   1.000
_cell.angle_alpha   90.00
_cell.angle_beta   90.00
_cell.angle_gamma   90.00
#
_symmetry.space_group_name_H-M   'P 1'
#
loop_
_entity.id
_entity.type
_entity.pdbx_description
1 polymer ?
#
loop_
_entity_poly.entity_id
_entity_poly.type
_entity_poly.pdbx_seq_one_letter_code
_entity_poly.pdbx_strand_id
1 'polypeptide(L)' 'TLQDTLDEVLKQLSEREMRIIKLRFGLGGEGPFTLEETGQFLGITRERVRQIQEKALAKLRENVVIQDLKNQY' A
#
# COMPACT_ATOMS: atom_id res chain seq x y z
N THR A 1 -7.36 -17.53 -1.12
CA THR A 1 -7.86 -16.67 -2.19
C THR A 1 -6.95 -15.48 -2.41
N LEU A 2 -7.18 -14.78 -3.50
CA LEU A 2 -6.42 -13.58 -3.82
C LEU A 2 -6.58 -12.51 -2.73
N GLN A 3 -7.76 -12.43 -2.15
CA GLN A 3 -8.06 -11.51 -1.07
C GLN A 3 -7.25 -11.86 0.19
N ASP A 4 -7.15 -13.14 0.52
CA ASP A 4 -6.40 -13.58 1.69
C ASP A 4 -4.90 -13.28 1.53
N THR A 5 -4.37 -13.48 0.32
CA THR A 5 -2.98 -13.17 0.03
C THR A 5 -2.72 -11.67 0.17
N LEU A 6 -3.63 -10.84 -0.33
CA LEU A 6 -3.52 -9.40 -0.23
C LEU A 6 -3.55 -8.95 1.24
N ASP A 7 -4.46 -9.52 2.02
CA ASP A 7 -4.56 -9.20 3.44
C ASP A 7 -3.29 -9.57 4.19
N GLU A 8 -2.70 -10.72 3.89
CA GLU A 8 -1.46 -11.15 4.51
C GLU A 8 -0.30 -10.21 4.19
N VAL A 9 -0.21 -9.79 2.93
CA VAL A 9 0.84 -8.87 2.51
C VAL A 9 0.63 -7.51 3.18
N LEU A 10 -0.60 -7.03 3.27
CA LEU A 10 -0.92 -5.77 3.92
C LEU A 10 -0.58 -5.79 5.41
N LYS A 11 -0.68 -6.95 6.06
CA LYS A 11 -0.33 -7.08 7.48
C LYS A 11 1.15 -6.83 7.75
N GLN A 12 2.00 -6.96 6.75
CA GLN A 12 3.43 -6.70 6.89
C GLN A 12 3.77 -5.21 6.87
N LEU A 13 2.80 -4.39 6.50
CA LEU A 13 2.96 -2.95 6.47
C LEU A 13 2.65 -2.36 7.84
N SER A 14 3.29 -1.21 8.16
CA SER A 14 2.92 -0.46 9.34
C SER A 14 1.50 0.07 9.17
N GLU A 15 0.87 0.43 10.27
CA GLU A 15 -0.50 0.94 10.24
C GLU A 15 -0.62 2.16 9.33
N ARG A 16 0.36 3.05 9.38
CA ARG A 16 0.37 4.25 8.55
C ARG A 16 0.54 3.90 7.06
N GLU A 17 1.46 2.99 6.77
CA GLU A 17 1.67 2.54 5.39
C GLU A 17 0.41 1.89 4.82
N MET A 18 -0.22 1.03 5.60
CA MET A 18 -1.44 0.36 5.17
C MET A 18 -2.55 1.37 4.93
N ARG A 19 -2.68 2.38 5.80
CA ARG A 19 -3.69 3.40 5.67
C ARG A 19 -3.51 4.21 4.38
N ILE A 20 -2.26 4.59 4.09
CA ILE A 20 -1.95 5.35 2.88
C ILE A 20 -2.28 4.53 1.64
N ILE A 21 -1.89 3.27 1.61
CA ILE A 21 -2.18 2.39 0.47
C ILE A 21 -3.68 2.24 0.28
N LYS A 22 -4.43 2.03 1.34
CA LYS A 22 -5.88 1.89 1.25
C LYS A 22 -6.55 3.15 0.73
N LEU A 23 -6.10 4.32 1.18
CA LEU A 23 -6.66 5.60 0.72
C LEU A 23 -6.30 5.88 -0.74
N ARG A 24 -5.05 5.62 -1.11
CA ARG A 24 -4.57 5.90 -2.46
C ARG A 24 -5.21 5.01 -3.52
N PHE A 25 -5.45 3.76 -3.18
CA PHE A 25 -5.96 2.78 -4.15
C PHE A 25 -7.42 2.39 -3.91
N GLY A 26 -8.05 3.00 -2.92
CA GLY A 26 -9.47 2.77 -2.66
C GLY A 26 -9.79 1.39 -2.11
N LEU A 27 -8.84 0.74 -1.45
CA LEU A 27 -9.03 -0.62 -0.95
C LEU A 27 -9.95 -0.70 0.27
N GLY A 28 -10.09 0.41 0.98
CA GLY A 28 -10.91 0.46 2.18
C GLY A 28 -12.35 0.91 1.96
N GLY A 29 -12.78 1.00 0.71
CA GLY A 29 -14.12 1.47 0.39
C GLY A 29 -14.20 2.98 0.19
N GLU A 30 -13.18 3.71 0.55
CA GLU A 30 -13.06 5.15 0.33
C GLU A 30 -11.96 5.41 -0.70
N GLY A 31 -12.11 6.50 -1.46
CA GLY A 31 -11.12 6.86 -2.45
C GLY A 31 -11.43 6.27 -3.81
N PRO A 32 -10.48 6.22 -4.72
CA PRO A 32 -9.05 6.55 -4.52
C PRO A 32 -8.82 8.05 -4.35
N PHE A 33 -7.86 8.39 -3.51
CA PHE A 33 -7.49 9.77 -3.24
C PHE A 33 -6.15 10.12 -3.89
N THR A 34 -5.96 11.40 -4.21
CA THR A 34 -4.66 11.87 -4.70
C THR A 34 -3.66 11.93 -3.55
N LEU A 35 -2.38 12.11 -3.89
CA LEU A 35 -1.34 12.28 -2.86
C LEU A 35 -1.66 13.48 -1.96
N GLU A 36 -2.11 14.57 -2.56
CA GLU A 36 -2.44 15.78 -1.82
C GLU A 36 -3.62 15.54 -0.89
N GLU A 37 -4.67 14.92 -1.39
CA GLU A 37 -5.85 14.61 -0.59
C GLU A 37 -5.51 13.67 0.57
N THR A 38 -4.70 12.66 0.31
CA THR A 38 -4.25 11.73 1.34
C THR A 38 -3.43 12.46 2.41
N GLY A 39 -2.56 13.37 1.98
CA GLY A 39 -1.77 14.18 2.91
C GLY A 39 -2.64 15.04 3.79
N GLN A 40 -3.64 15.69 3.22
CA GLN A 40 -4.57 16.51 3.96
C GLN A 40 -5.38 15.68 4.97
N PHE A 41 -5.80 14.50 4.54
CA PHE A 41 -6.55 13.60 5.40
C PHE A 41 -5.74 13.16 6.62
N LEU A 42 -4.46 12.89 6.41
CA LEU A 42 -3.58 12.40 7.47
C LEU A 42 -2.83 13.52 8.22
N GLY A 43 -2.91 14.75 7.73
CA GLY A 43 -2.21 15.88 8.34
C GLY A 43 -0.70 15.87 8.07
N ILE A 44 -0.28 15.34 6.94
CA ILE A 44 1.12 15.34 6.54
C ILE A 44 1.25 15.91 5.13
N THR A 45 2.49 16.17 4.71
CA THR A 45 2.74 16.75 3.39
C THR A 45 2.56 15.70 2.29
N ARG A 46 2.30 16.18 1.08
CA ARG A 46 2.20 15.33 -0.11
C ARG A 46 3.49 14.53 -0.31
N GLU A 47 4.62 15.16 -0.12
CA GLU A 47 5.93 14.51 -0.29
C GLU A 47 6.11 13.38 0.73
N ARG A 48 5.66 13.59 1.96
CA ARG A 48 5.73 12.55 2.99
C ARG A 48 4.84 11.36 2.62
N VAL A 49 3.65 11.65 2.08
CA VAL A 49 2.75 10.58 1.61
C VAL A 49 3.44 9.77 0.51
N ARG A 50 4.07 10.46 -0.43
CA ARG A 50 4.77 9.79 -1.53
C ARG A 50 5.89 8.89 -1.01
N GLN A 51 6.68 9.38 -0.07
CA GLN A 51 7.78 8.60 0.51
C GLN A 51 7.26 7.34 1.20
N ILE A 52 6.21 7.47 1.99
CA ILE A 52 5.64 6.33 2.70
C ILE A 52 5.01 5.35 1.70
N GLN A 53 4.31 5.86 0.69
CA GLN A 53 3.72 5.05 -0.36
C GLN A 53 4.79 4.25 -1.11
N GLU A 54 5.89 4.90 -1.49
CA GLU A 54 6.98 4.22 -2.19
C GLU A 54 7.55 3.07 -1.35
N LYS A 55 7.73 3.33 -0.06
CA LYS A 55 8.23 2.33 0.87
C LYS A 55 7.28 1.14 0.98
N ALA A 56 5.98 1.44 1.09
CA ALA A 56 4.95 0.40 1.18
C ALA A 56 4.88 -0.41 -0.11
N LEU A 57 4.90 0.26 -1.26
CA LEU A 57 4.85 -0.42 -2.55
C LEU A 57 6.08 -1.28 -2.78
N ALA A 58 7.25 -0.85 -2.30
CA ALA A 58 8.47 -1.64 -2.40
C ALA A 58 8.32 -2.95 -1.63
N LYS A 59 7.75 -2.90 -0.43
CA LYS A 59 7.50 -4.10 0.37
C LYS A 59 6.51 -5.04 -0.33
N LEU A 60 5.45 -4.49 -0.88
CA LEU A 60 4.45 -5.28 -1.61
C LEU A 60 5.05 -5.90 -2.86
N ARG A 61 5.86 -5.14 -3.58
CA ARG A 61 6.50 -5.60 -4.80
C ARG A 61 7.47 -6.75 -4.53
N GLU A 62 8.24 -6.66 -3.45
CA GLU A 62 9.16 -7.72 -3.06
C GLU A 62 8.41 -9.04 -2.83
N ASN A 63 7.29 -8.98 -2.12
CA ASN A 63 6.49 -10.18 -1.84
C ASN A 63 5.91 -10.77 -3.12
N VAL A 64 5.40 -9.92 -4.01
CA VAL A 64 4.82 -10.37 -5.29
C VAL A 64 5.87 -10.98 -6.19
N VAL A 65 7.05 -10.35 -6.29
CA VAL A 65 8.14 -10.86 -7.12
C VAL A 65 8.61 -12.22 -6.62
N ILE A 66 8.75 -12.38 -5.31
CA ILE A 66 9.16 -13.66 -4.72
C ILE A 66 8.13 -14.74 -5.04
N GLN A 67 6.84 -14.44 -4.94
CA GLN A 67 5.79 -15.40 -5.25
C GLN A 67 5.76 -15.73 -6.73
N ASP A 68 5.93 -14.76 -7.61
CA ASP A 68 6.00 -15.00 -9.05
C ASP A 68 7.17 -15.89 -9.42
N LEU A 69 8.33 -15.64 -8.82
CA LEU A 69 9.51 -16.48 -9.06
C LEU A 69 9.28 -17.91 -8.61
N LYS A 70 8.60 -18.09 -7.48
CA LYS A 70 8.26 -19.43 -6.99
C LYS A 70 7.29 -20.15 -7.91
N ASN A 71 6.36 -19.42 -8.52
CA ASN A 71 5.35 -19.99 -9.40
C ASN A 71 5.89 -20.29 -10.79
N GLN A 72 6.95 -19.61 -11.22
CA GLN A 72 7.55 -19.82 -12.53
C GLN A 72 8.59 -20.93 -12.53
N TYR A 73 9.08 -21.32 -11.40
CA TYR A 73 10.08 -22.35 -11.23
C TYR A 73 9.57 -23.43 -10.27
#